data_f4c2b7d311140254b420f969e0b997c6
#
_entry.id   f4c2b7d311140254b420f969e0b997c6
#
_cell.length_a   1.000
_cell.length_b   1.000
_cell.length_c   1.000
_cell.angle_alpha   90.00
_cell.angle_beta   90.00
_cell.angle_gamma   90.00
#
_symmetry.space_group_name_H-M   'P 1'
#
loop_
_entity.id
_entity.type
_entity.pdbx_description
1 polymer ?
#
loop_
_entity_poly.entity_id
_entity_poly.type
_entity_poly.pdbx_seq_one_letter_code
_entity_poly.pdbx_strand_id
1 'polypeptide(L)'
;GRNLSYTQELYDSVRGFKSHYYIPSGDDDLFVNEAGTKRNTTVVFSEEAITVSIPQKTFTGWWRQKKRHLTTGKHYKILHKILLTLYPASLVIMYISLPFLLVIHNWWYIALGIVGFRILLQMIIFSRPFRTMGSRDLILLAPFLEIALLIINPILLLSNKKKKKQRHGFKRR
;
A
#
# COMPACT_ATOMS: atom_id res chain seq x y z
N GLY A 1 2.69 -9.96 6.41
CA GLY A 1 2.54 -11.05 6.70
C GLY A 1 2.01 -11.88 7.85
N ARG A 2 0.81 -11.60 8.35
CA ARG A 2 0.24 -12.43 9.42
C ARG A 2 -0.32 -13.76 8.93
N ASN A 3 -0.51 -13.91 7.63
CA ASN A 3 -0.97 -15.12 6.98
C ASN A 3 -0.12 -15.41 5.75
N LEU A 4 1.16 -15.59 5.97
CA LEU A 4 2.14 -15.94 4.96
C LEU A 4 2.69 -17.32 5.28
N SER A 5 2.63 -18.23 4.32
CA SER A 5 3.28 -19.54 4.39
C SER A 5 4.19 -19.72 3.17
N TYR A 6 5.25 -20.47 3.36
CA TYR A 6 6.22 -20.81 2.31
C TYR A 6 6.87 -22.17 2.64
N THR A 7 7.37 -22.84 1.63
CA THR A 7 8.09 -24.10 1.82
C THR A 7 9.50 -23.85 2.34
N GLN A 8 10.04 -24.82 3.06
CA GLN A 8 11.43 -24.76 3.52
C GLN A 8 12.41 -24.65 2.36
N GLU A 9 12.17 -25.36 1.27
CA GLU A 9 12.99 -25.30 0.05
C GLU A 9 13.08 -23.88 -0.51
N LEU A 10 11.93 -23.15 -0.57
CA LEU A 10 11.92 -21.77 -1.01
C LEU A 10 12.70 -20.86 -0.04
N TYR A 11 12.54 -21.09 1.27
CA TYR A 11 13.25 -20.34 2.29
C TYR A 11 14.77 -20.54 2.17
N ASP A 12 15.22 -21.77 2.02
CA ASP A 12 16.64 -22.10 1.92
C ASP A 12 17.26 -21.60 0.60
N SER A 13 16.49 -21.60 -0.50
CA SER A 13 16.95 -21.14 -1.81
C SER A 13 17.40 -19.67 -1.82
N VAL A 14 16.76 -18.82 -0.99
CA VAL A 14 17.11 -17.40 -0.82
C VAL A 14 17.96 -17.14 0.43
N ARG A 15 18.40 -18.18 1.11
CA ARG A 15 19.15 -18.12 2.40
C ARG A 15 18.33 -17.44 3.51
N GLY A 16 17.02 -17.67 3.54
CA GLY A 16 16.10 -17.14 4.53
C GLY A 16 16.05 -15.61 4.54
N PHE A 17 16.16 -15.02 5.72
CA PHE A 17 16.09 -13.56 5.92
C PHE A 17 17.45 -12.86 5.87
N LYS A 18 18.51 -13.52 5.41
CA LYS A 18 19.89 -13.01 5.51
C LYS A 18 20.10 -11.68 4.79
N SER A 19 19.46 -11.48 3.66
CA SER A 19 19.57 -10.25 2.83
C SER A 19 19.00 -9.00 3.51
N HIS A 20 18.07 -9.15 4.44
CA HIS A 20 17.38 -8.04 5.10
C HIS A 20 17.31 -8.16 6.63
N TYR A 21 18.14 -9.00 7.21
CA TYR A 21 18.20 -9.28 8.66
C TYR A 21 18.34 -8.02 9.54
N TYR A 22 19.02 -6.96 9.06
CA TYR A 22 19.22 -5.70 9.81
C TYR A 22 18.07 -4.71 9.65
N ILE A 23 17.00 -5.08 8.95
CA ILE A 23 15.84 -4.21 8.76
C ILE A 23 14.82 -4.57 9.83
N PRO A 24 14.44 -3.66 10.74
CA PRO A 24 13.56 -3.95 11.87
C PRO A 24 12.11 -4.30 11.48
N SER A 25 11.82 -4.50 10.20
CA SER A 25 10.51 -4.83 9.64
C SER A 25 10.73 -5.37 8.23
N GLY A 26 9.80 -6.17 7.71
CA GLY A 26 9.88 -6.65 6.34
C GLY A 26 10.32 -8.12 6.23
N ASP A 27 10.22 -8.85 7.31
CA ASP A 27 10.36 -10.30 7.36
C ASP A 27 9.36 -11.01 6.44
N ASP A 28 8.21 -10.38 6.20
CA ASP A 28 7.15 -10.87 5.33
C ASP A 28 7.25 -10.28 3.90
N ASP A 29 7.18 -8.96 3.77
CA ASP A 29 7.09 -8.27 2.48
C ASP A 29 8.43 -8.28 1.71
N LEU A 30 9.57 -8.19 2.41
CA LEU A 30 10.89 -8.28 1.76
C LEU A 30 11.20 -9.72 1.34
N PHE A 31 10.81 -10.71 2.14
CA PHE A 31 10.96 -12.11 1.75
C PHE A 31 10.16 -12.42 0.49
N VAL A 32 8.86 -12.02 0.45
CA VAL A 32 8.03 -12.21 -0.76
C VAL A 32 8.59 -11.42 -1.95
N ASN A 33 9.09 -10.20 -1.71
CA ASN A 33 9.70 -9.41 -2.77
C ASN A 33 10.96 -10.06 -3.37
N GLU A 34 11.74 -10.78 -2.56
CA GLU A 34 12.96 -11.48 -2.96
C GLU A 34 12.66 -12.82 -3.64
N ALA A 35 11.89 -13.68 -2.97
CA ALA A 35 11.66 -15.07 -3.34
C ALA A 35 10.45 -15.27 -4.27
N GLY A 36 9.46 -14.37 -4.20
CA GLY A 36 8.20 -14.52 -4.93
C GLY A 36 8.35 -14.31 -6.43
N THR A 37 7.70 -15.17 -7.19
CA THR A 37 7.58 -15.11 -8.65
C THR A 37 6.13 -15.43 -9.05
N LYS A 38 5.75 -15.14 -10.29
CA LYS A 38 4.43 -15.50 -10.82
C LYS A 38 4.15 -17.01 -10.83
N ARG A 39 5.20 -17.85 -10.74
CA ARG A 39 5.08 -19.31 -10.82
C ARG A 39 5.04 -19.99 -9.46
N ASN A 40 5.63 -19.38 -8.42
CA ASN A 40 5.74 -19.96 -7.08
C ASN A 40 4.91 -19.23 -6.02
N THR A 41 4.10 -18.27 -6.42
CA THR A 41 3.29 -17.47 -5.48
C THR A 41 1.82 -17.55 -5.86
N THR A 42 0.98 -17.82 -4.88
CA THR A 42 -0.47 -17.78 -5.00
C THR A 42 -1.07 -16.97 -3.86
N VAL A 43 -2.26 -16.42 -4.08
CA VAL A 43 -3.03 -15.73 -3.06
C VAL A 43 -4.28 -16.54 -2.78
N VAL A 44 -4.43 -17.03 -1.56
CA VAL A 44 -5.64 -17.70 -1.10
C VAL A 44 -6.63 -16.64 -0.67
N PHE A 45 -7.79 -16.64 -1.31
CA PHE A 45 -8.83 -15.65 -1.09
C PHE A 45 -10.16 -16.36 -0.76
N SER A 46 -10.27 -16.85 0.48
CA SER A 46 -11.46 -17.51 1.03
C SER A 46 -11.75 -16.99 2.43
N GLU A 47 -12.96 -17.21 2.93
CA GLU A 47 -13.35 -16.80 4.29
C GLU A 47 -12.49 -17.50 5.35
N GLU A 48 -12.14 -18.76 5.15
CA GLU A 48 -11.33 -19.56 6.07
C GLU A 48 -9.86 -19.08 6.13
N ALA A 49 -9.38 -18.40 5.09
CA ALA A 49 -8.03 -17.87 5.04
C ALA A 49 -7.89 -16.50 5.72
N ILE A 50 -8.98 -15.91 6.23
CA ILE A 50 -8.96 -14.59 6.84
C ILE A 50 -8.45 -14.67 8.27
N THR A 51 -7.38 -13.95 8.57
CA THR A 51 -6.89 -13.77 9.93
C THR A 51 -7.33 -12.44 10.50
N VAL A 52 -8.05 -12.49 11.63
CA VAL A 52 -8.48 -11.30 12.36
C VAL A 52 -7.39 -10.88 13.33
N SER A 53 -7.07 -9.61 13.36
CA SER A 53 -6.08 -9.05 14.28
C SER A 53 -6.61 -7.85 15.02
N ILE A 54 -6.20 -7.71 16.27
CA ILE A 54 -6.57 -6.58 17.10
C ILE A 54 -5.91 -5.30 16.54
N PRO A 55 -6.71 -4.29 16.17
CA PRO A 55 -6.17 -3.03 15.66
C PRO A 55 -5.49 -2.22 16.77
N GLN A 56 -4.67 -1.26 16.37
CA GLN A 56 -4.11 -0.28 17.31
C GLN A 56 -5.23 0.58 17.92
N LYS A 57 -5.28 0.67 19.25
CA LYS A 57 -6.33 1.39 19.97
C LYS A 57 -6.17 2.93 19.90
N THR A 58 -5.00 3.43 19.54
CA THR A 58 -4.71 4.88 19.49
C THR A 58 -4.22 5.29 18.12
N PHE A 59 -4.54 6.52 17.71
CA PHE A 59 -4.04 7.10 16.46
C PHE A 59 -2.49 7.13 16.41
N THR A 60 -1.85 7.47 17.53
CA THR A 60 -0.37 7.47 17.62
C THR A 60 0.21 6.07 17.42
N GLY A 61 -0.41 5.04 17.99
CA GLY A 61 -0.01 3.65 17.78
C GLY A 61 -0.14 3.23 16.32
N TRP A 62 -1.29 3.51 15.71
CA TRP A 62 -1.56 3.26 14.29
C TRP A 62 -0.57 4.03 13.39
N TRP A 63 -0.34 5.31 13.64
CA TRP A 63 0.62 6.14 12.90
C TRP A 63 2.04 5.57 12.94
N ARG A 64 2.49 5.15 14.13
CA ARG A 64 3.80 4.53 14.32
C ARG A 64 3.92 3.20 13.58
N GLN A 65 2.87 2.37 13.61
CA GLN A 65 2.80 1.11 12.88
C GLN A 65 2.88 1.34 11.37
N LYS A 66 2.03 2.21 10.81
CA LYS A 66 2.04 2.55 9.37
C LYS A 66 3.38 3.11 8.92
N LYS A 67 3.97 3.98 9.73
CA LYS A 67 5.28 4.55 9.49
C LYS A 67 6.38 3.48 9.38
N ARG A 68 6.34 2.45 10.23
CA ARG A 68 7.27 1.32 10.18
C ARG A 68 7.10 0.52 8.89
N HIS A 69 5.88 0.17 8.51
CA HIS A 69 5.62 -0.58 7.27
C HIS A 69 6.08 0.15 6.01
N LEU A 70 5.93 1.47 5.95
CA LEU A 70 6.38 2.24 4.79
C LEU A 70 7.90 2.32 4.64
N THR A 71 8.69 1.92 5.64
CA THR A 71 10.17 1.97 5.56
C THR A 71 10.76 0.84 4.72
N THR A 72 10.04 -0.25 4.52
CA THR A 72 10.51 -1.43 3.76
C THR A 72 10.48 -1.20 2.26
N GLY A 73 9.54 -0.41 1.76
CA GLY A 73 9.35 -0.17 0.33
C GLY A 73 10.59 0.33 -0.43
N LYS A 74 11.53 1.03 0.24
CA LYS A 74 12.79 1.46 -0.36
C LYS A 74 13.71 0.30 -0.78
N HIS A 75 13.52 -0.88 -0.17
CA HIS A 75 14.32 -2.09 -0.42
C HIS A 75 13.72 -3.01 -1.48
N TYR A 76 12.52 -2.73 -1.99
CA TYR A 76 11.89 -3.52 -3.03
C TYR A 76 12.65 -3.46 -4.36
N LYS A 77 12.50 -4.49 -5.18
CA LYS A 77 12.96 -4.50 -6.57
C LYS A 77 12.37 -3.31 -7.33
N ILE A 78 13.13 -2.74 -8.27
CA ILE A 78 12.72 -1.54 -9.01
C ILE A 78 11.37 -1.72 -9.69
N LEU A 79 11.15 -2.86 -10.34
CA LEU A 79 9.88 -3.17 -11.00
C LEU A 79 8.71 -3.12 -10.02
N HIS A 80 8.85 -3.70 -8.82
CA HIS A 80 7.79 -3.66 -7.81
C HIS A 80 7.55 -2.24 -7.28
N LYS A 81 8.59 -1.41 -7.15
CA LYS A 81 8.43 0.01 -6.81
C LYS A 81 7.63 0.75 -7.87
N ILE A 82 7.93 0.53 -9.15
CA ILE A 82 7.21 1.17 -10.26
C ILE A 82 5.73 0.74 -10.23
N LEU A 83 5.46 -0.55 -10.16
CA LEU A 83 4.08 -1.06 -10.13
C LEU A 83 3.27 -0.54 -8.94
N LEU A 84 3.88 -0.51 -7.74
CA LEU A 84 3.23 0.02 -6.53
C LEU A 84 3.03 1.53 -6.57
N THR A 85 3.85 2.26 -7.32
CA THR A 85 3.74 3.72 -7.45
C THR A 85 2.79 4.13 -8.57
N LEU A 86 2.62 3.30 -9.59
CA LEU A 86 1.84 3.61 -10.78
C LEU A 86 0.38 3.99 -10.45
N TYR A 87 -0.26 3.20 -9.57
CA TYR A 87 -1.63 3.46 -9.16
C TYR A 87 -1.80 4.80 -8.41
N PRO A 88 -1.09 5.08 -7.29
CA PRO A 88 -1.22 6.38 -6.63
C PRO A 88 -0.77 7.55 -7.51
N ALA A 89 0.22 7.37 -8.40
CA ALA A 89 0.63 8.40 -9.35
C ALA A 89 -0.48 8.73 -10.35
N SER A 90 -1.16 7.72 -10.92
CA SER A 90 -2.29 7.94 -11.82
C SER A 90 -3.45 8.69 -11.14
N LEU A 91 -3.70 8.42 -9.86
CA LEU A 91 -4.68 9.16 -9.07
C LEU A 91 -4.30 10.63 -8.87
N VAL A 92 -3.04 10.89 -8.52
CA VAL A 92 -2.54 12.27 -8.39
C VAL A 92 -2.73 13.03 -9.71
N ILE A 93 -2.33 12.43 -10.84
CA ILE A 93 -2.49 13.03 -12.17
C ILE A 93 -3.96 13.31 -12.45
N MET A 94 -4.86 12.34 -12.19
CA MET A 94 -6.29 12.52 -12.38
C MET A 94 -6.83 13.68 -11.54
N TYR A 95 -6.57 13.71 -10.23
CA TYR A 95 -7.07 14.76 -9.36
C TYR A 95 -6.48 16.14 -9.65
N ILE A 96 -5.24 16.23 -10.16
CA ILE A 96 -4.65 17.49 -10.60
C ILE A 96 -5.29 17.95 -11.92
N SER A 97 -5.60 17.05 -12.85
CA SER A 97 -6.18 17.38 -14.14
C SER A 97 -7.65 17.82 -14.07
N LEU A 98 -8.40 17.35 -13.04
CA LEU A 98 -9.81 17.70 -12.89
C LEU A 98 -10.09 19.21 -12.85
N PRO A 99 -9.41 20.06 -12.04
CA PRO A 99 -9.62 21.50 -12.03
C PRO A 99 -9.41 22.14 -13.41
N PHE A 100 -8.42 21.69 -14.17
CA PHE A 100 -8.16 22.18 -15.52
C PHE A 100 -9.34 21.87 -16.47
N LEU A 101 -9.89 20.65 -16.40
CA LEU A 101 -11.05 20.26 -17.20
C LEU A 101 -12.33 21.05 -16.81
N LEU A 102 -12.46 21.45 -15.55
CA LEU A 102 -13.58 22.24 -15.08
C LEU A 102 -13.50 23.71 -15.54
N VAL A 103 -12.28 24.25 -15.66
CA VAL A 103 -12.05 25.65 -16.10
C VAL A 103 -12.10 25.79 -17.62
N ILE A 104 -11.64 24.77 -18.36
CA ILE A 104 -11.71 24.78 -19.83
C ILE A 104 -13.15 24.62 -20.28
N HIS A 105 -13.57 25.54 -21.12
CA HIS A 105 -14.91 25.72 -21.64
C HIS A 105 -15.69 24.45 -21.96
N ASN A 106 -16.83 24.24 -21.27
CA ASN A 106 -17.82 23.18 -21.49
C ASN A 106 -17.35 21.69 -21.32
N TRP A 107 -16.21 21.41 -20.70
CA TRP A 107 -15.71 20.02 -20.53
C TRP A 107 -16.02 19.41 -19.15
N TRP A 108 -16.80 20.12 -18.32
CA TRP A 108 -17.18 19.64 -16.98
C TRP A 108 -17.90 18.29 -17.00
N TYR A 109 -18.72 18.02 -18.02
CA TYR A 109 -19.44 16.73 -18.17
C TYR A 109 -18.48 15.58 -18.44
N ILE A 110 -17.38 15.80 -19.18
CA ILE A 110 -16.33 14.80 -19.39
C ILE A 110 -15.61 14.51 -18.08
N ALA A 111 -15.28 15.53 -17.30
CA ALA A 111 -14.67 15.37 -15.99
C ALA A 111 -15.57 14.55 -15.06
N LEU A 112 -16.87 14.85 -14.99
CA LEU A 112 -17.84 14.06 -14.22
C LEU A 112 -17.95 12.62 -14.74
N GLY A 113 -17.97 12.41 -16.05
CA GLY A 113 -18.00 11.09 -16.67
C GLY A 113 -16.78 10.24 -16.29
N ILE A 114 -15.58 10.82 -16.34
CA ILE A 114 -14.33 10.12 -15.95
C ILE A 114 -14.37 9.74 -14.47
N VAL A 115 -14.74 10.65 -13.59
CA VAL A 115 -14.81 10.40 -12.14
C VAL A 115 -15.89 9.36 -11.83
N GLY A 116 -17.08 9.49 -12.40
CA GLY A 116 -18.19 8.56 -12.22
C GLY A 116 -17.84 7.16 -12.69
N PHE A 117 -17.28 7.04 -13.89
CA PHE A 117 -16.82 5.75 -14.43
C PHE A 117 -15.74 5.11 -13.55
N ARG A 118 -14.78 5.89 -13.08
CA ARG A 118 -13.74 5.42 -12.17
C ARG A 118 -14.30 4.90 -10.85
N ILE A 119 -15.23 5.66 -10.22
CA ILE A 119 -15.88 5.24 -8.96
C ILE A 119 -16.65 3.93 -9.19
N LEU A 120 -17.38 3.82 -10.30
CA LEU A 120 -18.11 2.60 -10.67
C LEU A 120 -17.16 1.40 -10.78
N LEU A 121 -16.06 1.55 -11.53
CA LEU A 121 -15.05 0.50 -11.65
C LEU A 121 -14.45 0.12 -10.30
N GLN A 122 -14.14 1.10 -9.46
CA GLN A 122 -13.62 0.86 -8.12
C GLN A 122 -14.60 0.05 -7.27
N MET A 123 -15.89 0.41 -7.30
CA MET A 123 -16.93 -0.33 -6.56
C MET A 123 -17.07 -1.77 -7.08
N ILE A 124 -17.02 -1.99 -8.39
CA ILE A 124 -17.06 -3.32 -8.99
C ILE A 124 -15.85 -4.16 -8.54
N ILE A 125 -14.63 -3.61 -8.67
CA ILE A 125 -13.39 -4.32 -8.34
C ILE A 125 -13.33 -4.66 -6.84
N PHE A 126 -13.70 -3.74 -5.97
CA PHE A 126 -13.63 -3.94 -4.51
C PHE A 126 -14.83 -4.68 -3.92
N SER A 127 -15.94 -4.79 -4.67
CA SER A 127 -17.14 -5.46 -4.16
C SER A 127 -16.89 -6.91 -3.73
N ARG A 128 -16.17 -7.67 -4.55
CA ARG A 128 -15.88 -9.08 -4.29
C ARG A 128 -14.94 -9.27 -3.09
N PRO A 129 -13.75 -8.62 -3.02
CA PRO A 129 -12.88 -8.65 -1.85
C PRO A 129 -13.57 -8.27 -0.55
N PHE A 130 -14.27 -7.14 -0.53
CA PHE A 130 -14.90 -6.66 0.70
C PHE A 130 -16.07 -7.54 1.17
N ARG A 131 -16.80 -8.17 0.25
CA ARG A 131 -17.83 -9.15 0.60
C ARG A 131 -17.21 -10.38 1.24
N THR A 132 -16.16 -10.94 0.66
CA THR A 132 -15.45 -12.10 1.20
C THR A 132 -14.81 -11.82 2.56
N MET A 133 -14.34 -10.58 2.79
CA MET A 133 -13.76 -10.15 4.07
C MET A 133 -14.82 -9.72 5.12
N GLY A 134 -16.11 -9.85 4.84
CA GLY A 134 -17.18 -9.44 5.76
C GLY A 134 -17.26 -7.92 5.99
N SER A 135 -16.66 -7.10 5.12
CA SER A 135 -16.52 -5.64 5.28
C SER A 135 -17.27 -4.87 4.19
N ARG A 136 -18.51 -5.23 3.94
CA ARG A 136 -19.36 -4.67 2.85
C ARG A 136 -19.56 -3.16 2.97
N ASP A 137 -19.61 -2.64 4.18
CA ASP A 137 -19.72 -1.22 4.53
C ASP A 137 -18.57 -0.39 3.96
N LEU A 138 -17.38 -0.98 3.82
CA LEU A 138 -16.22 -0.30 3.25
C LEU A 138 -16.31 -0.06 1.74
N ILE A 139 -17.21 -0.73 1.02
CA ILE A 139 -17.35 -0.55 -0.44
C ILE A 139 -17.69 0.89 -0.77
N LEU A 140 -18.67 1.48 -0.08
CA LEU A 140 -19.08 2.87 -0.26
C LEU A 140 -18.04 3.87 0.26
N LEU A 141 -17.27 3.48 1.28
CA LEU A 141 -16.23 4.32 1.86
C LEU A 141 -14.91 4.28 1.07
N ALA A 142 -14.73 3.29 0.19
CA ALA A 142 -13.47 3.05 -0.52
C ALA A 142 -12.95 4.29 -1.27
N PRO A 143 -13.75 5.08 -2.03
CA PRO A 143 -13.26 6.28 -2.71
C PRO A 143 -12.72 7.33 -1.74
N PHE A 144 -13.37 7.52 -0.60
CA PHE A 144 -12.93 8.50 0.43
C PHE A 144 -11.67 8.03 1.14
N LEU A 145 -11.61 6.74 1.50
CA LEU A 145 -10.42 6.15 2.13
C LEU A 145 -9.21 6.21 1.21
N GLU A 146 -9.40 6.07 -0.09
CA GLU A 146 -8.34 6.18 -1.08
C GLU A 146 -7.74 7.59 -1.11
N ILE A 147 -8.58 8.63 -1.15
CA ILE A 147 -8.13 10.02 -1.09
C ILE A 147 -7.38 10.27 0.23
N ALA A 148 -7.92 9.80 1.35
CA ALA A 148 -7.25 9.91 2.64
C ALA A 148 -5.87 9.25 2.64
N LEU A 149 -5.74 8.05 2.07
CA LEU A 149 -4.46 7.34 1.97
C LEU A 149 -3.49 8.03 1.00
N LEU A 150 -3.98 8.63 -0.08
CA LEU A 150 -3.19 9.42 -1.02
C LEU A 150 -2.52 10.62 -0.33
N ILE A 151 -3.16 11.20 0.67
CA ILE A 151 -2.62 12.31 1.47
C ILE A 151 -1.73 11.80 2.62
N ILE A 152 -2.20 10.80 3.36
CA ILE A 152 -1.53 10.30 4.57
C ILE A 152 -0.18 9.62 4.25
N ASN A 153 -0.11 8.82 3.19
CA ASN A 153 1.10 8.07 2.87
C ASN A 153 2.32 8.96 2.56
N PRO A 154 2.24 10.03 1.75
CA PRO A 154 3.35 10.97 1.56
C PRO A 154 3.76 11.66 2.86
N ILE A 155 2.82 12.07 3.70
CA ILE A 155 3.10 12.70 5.01
C ILE A 155 3.88 11.75 5.91
N LEU A 156 3.49 10.48 5.96
CA LEU A 156 4.21 9.43 6.71
C LEU A 156 5.64 9.24 6.19
N LEU A 157 5.83 9.19 4.87
CA LEU A 157 7.14 9.04 4.24
C LEU A 157 8.06 10.23 4.52
N LEU A 158 7.54 11.46 4.41
CA LEU A 158 8.29 12.69 4.70
C LEU A 158 8.67 12.78 6.18
N SER A 159 7.77 12.38 7.09
CA SER A 159 8.05 12.37 8.52
C SER A 159 9.15 11.38 8.93
N ASN A 160 9.38 10.32 8.13
CA ASN A 160 10.48 9.38 8.33
C ASN A 160 11.84 9.98 7.98
N LYS A 161 11.92 10.80 6.91
CA LYS A 161 13.16 11.46 6.47
C LYS A 161 13.69 12.44 7.54
N LYS A 162 12.81 13.20 8.20
CA LYS A 162 13.20 14.17 9.23
C LYS A 162 13.90 13.51 10.43
N LYS A 163 13.38 12.39 10.96
CA LYS A 163 14.01 11.67 12.09
C LYS A 163 15.41 11.12 11.76
N LYS A 164 15.64 10.69 10.52
CA LYS A 164 16.95 10.18 10.11
C LYS A 164 17.99 11.30 10.05
N LYS A 165 17.62 12.49 9.59
CA LYS A 165 18.50 13.66 9.53
C LYS A 165 18.93 14.14 10.94
N GLN A 166 18.01 14.13 11.90
CA GLN A 166 18.33 14.47 13.31
C GLN A 166 19.27 13.45 13.96
N ARG A 167 19.11 12.15 13.73
CA ARG A 167 20.01 11.11 14.28
C ARG A 167 21.42 11.17 13.70
N HIS A 168 21.59 11.60 12.46
CA HIS A 168 22.92 11.78 11.86
C HIS A 168 23.62 13.09 12.30
N GLY A 169 22.85 14.15 12.60
CA GLY A 169 23.38 15.40 13.16
C GLY A 169 23.89 15.22 14.59
N PHE A 170 23.34 14.32 15.37
CA PHE A 170 23.77 14.05 16.74
C PHE A 170 24.99 13.11 16.85
N LYS A 171 25.28 12.31 15.81
CA LYS A 171 26.49 11.44 15.76
C LYS A 171 27.73 12.16 15.25
N ARG A 172 27.64 13.43 14.86
CA ARG A 172 28.77 14.24 14.35
C ARG A 172 29.21 15.33 15.33
N ARG A 173 28.70 15.32 16.57
CA ARG A 173 29.18 16.10 17.70
C ARG A 173 29.70 15.12 18.75
#